data_07e4497a49f6a78f6471e368fc58a519
#
_entry.id   07e4497a49f6a78f6471e368fc58a519
#
_cell.length_a   1.000
_cell.length_b   1.000
_cell.length_c   1.000
_cell.angle_alpha   90.00
_cell.angle_beta   90.00
_cell.angle_gamma   90.00
#
_symmetry.space_group_name_H-M   'P 1'
#
loop_
_entity.id
_entity.type
_entity.pdbx_description
1 polymer ?
#
loop_
_entity_poly.entity_id
_entity_poly.type
_entity_poly.pdbx_seq_one_letter_code
_entity_poly.pdbx_strand_id
1 'polypeptide(L)'
;MPKVSIIIPCYNQAEFLLQALEALQKQTLKDFECIIVDDGSTDSSAQIADEFIKQDNRFRLIRKPNGGTATARNMGLRTATGKYVQFLDADDELDTKKLELQSAKMDAEELDMSFTDYRHFHLDATGKRILRSHPAYTMQPTGGLHLSLLTRWGVDFSIPIHCIMYRLDFIRKHNLEFSESLRYREDWDFHLKASAQPGFRYGRMPQYVAAFYRENPKSKTSSAQKLSSGNLTYLSYAIRHGRLADLLPLAFRLSCENLLIAGRALKHRKPGELSPLKILMHNLSLRNVLGIVLSVLMLPLSVLYVIIRSIIVYL
;
A
#
# COMPACT_ATOMS: atom_id res chain seq x y z
N MET A 1 -10.54 -25.74 2.93
CA MET A 1 -9.78 -24.58 2.44
C MET A 1 -10.16 -23.40 3.31
N PRO A 2 -9.20 -22.63 3.85
CA PRO A 2 -9.54 -21.47 4.65
C PRO A 2 -10.29 -20.42 3.83
N LYS A 3 -11.11 -19.62 4.50
CA LYS A 3 -11.83 -18.50 3.88
C LYS A 3 -10.89 -17.41 3.41
N VAL A 4 -9.87 -17.08 4.23
CA VAL A 4 -8.92 -15.99 3.96
C VAL A 4 -7.51 -16.48 4.22
N SER A 5 -6.58 -16.23 3.28
CA SER A 5 -5.14 -16.29 3.50
C SER A 5 -4.62 -14.90 3.82
N ILE A 6 -3.97 -14.73 4.96
CA ILE A 6 -3.30 -13.48 5.32
C ILE A 6 -1.81 -13.66 5.00
N ILE A 7 -1.21 -12.66 4.32
CA ILE A 7 0.21 -12.68 3.95
C ILE A 7 0.90 -11.51 4.65
N ILE A 8 1.90 -11.84 5.49
CA ILE A 8 2.69 -10.86 6.23
C ILE A 8 4.14 -10.91 5.73
N PRO A 9 4.59 -9.95 4.90
CA PRO A 9 6.00 -9.79 4.62
C PRO A 9 6.70 -9.24 5.88
N CYS A 10 7.77 -9.89 6.32
CA CYS A 10 8.49 -9.51 7.53
C CYS A 10 9.99 -9.36 7.24
N TYR A 11 10.56 -8.22 7.58
CA TYR A 11 12.00 -7.97 7.56
C TYR A 11 12.39 -6.98 8.65
N ASN A 12 13.10 -7.46 9.68
CA ASN A 12 13.52 -6.66 10.83
C ASN A 12 12.36 -5.89 11.50
N GLN A 13 11.32 -6.62 11.90
CA GLN A 13 10.10 -6.09 12.51
C GLN A 13 9.85 -6.69 13.91
N ALA A 14 10.90 -7.09 14.62
CA ALA A 14 10.78 -7.69 15.96
C ALA A 14 10.00 -6.82 16.95
N GLU A 15 10.09 -5.48 16.79
CA GLU A 15 9.41 -4.51 17.65
C GLU A 15 7.86 -4.58 17.52
N PHE A 16 7.33 -4.96 16.35
CA PHE A 16 5.90 -4.82 16.04
C PHE A 16 5.21 -6.14 15.74
N LEU A 17 5.95 -7.14 15.24
CA LEU A 17 5.40 -8.38 14.71
C LEU A 17 4.46 -9.09 15.69
N LEU A 18 4.84 -9.20 16.97
CA LEU A 18 4.02 -9.89 17.96
C LEU A 18 2.64 -9.26 18.08
N GLN A 19 2.55 -7.92 18.11
CA GLN A 19 1.28 -7.20 18.21
C GLN A 19 0.39 -7.44 16.98
N ALA A 20 0.97 -7.45 15.78
CA ALA A 20 0.25 -7.75 14.55
C ALA A 20 -0.32 -9.19 14.56
N LEU A 21 0.45 -10.18 15.02
CA LEU A 21 0.02 -11.57 15.12
C LEU A 21 -1.09 -11.76 16.16
N GLU A 22 -0.97 -11.13 17.33
CA GLU A 22 -2.01 -11.14 18.37
C GLU A 22 -3.32 -10.48 17.91
N ALA A 23 -3.24 -9.40 17.12
CA ALA A 23 -4.42 -8.76 16.54
C ALA A 23 -5.14 -9.70 15.55
N LEU A 24 -4.38 -10.48 14.77
CA LEU A 24 -4.95 -11.50 13.89
C LEU A 24 -5.54 -12.69 14.65
N GLN A 25 -4.92 -13.13 15.72
CA GLN A 25 -5.46 -14.22 16.56
C GLN A 25 -6.85 -13.90 17.11
N LYS A 26 -7.12 -12.59 17.37
CA LYS A 26 -8.39 -12.07 17.89
C LYS A 26 -9.47 -11.91 16.82
N GLN A 27 -9.20 -12.19 15.53
CA GLN A 27 -10.21 -12.10 14.48
C GLN A 27 -11.45 -12.97 14.78
N THR A 28 -12.64 -12.42 14.52
CA THR A 28 -13.93 -13.15 14.71
C THR A 28 -14.06 -14.30 13.72
N LEU A 29 -13.65 -14.12 12.47
CA LEU A 29 -13.51 -15.20 11.51
C LEU A 29 -12.39 -16.14 11.97
N LYS A 30 -12.71 -17.42 12.25
CA LYS A 30 -11.71 -18.42 12.67
C LYS A 30 -11.13 -19.23 11.50
N ASP A 31 -11.83 -19.26 10.39
CA ASP A 31 -11.46 -19.98 9.18
C ASP A 31 -10.51 -19.14 8.31
N PHE A 32 -9.26 -18.97 8.77
CA PHE A 32 -8.19 -18.33 8.04
C PHE A 32 -6.86 -19.04 8.24
N GLU A 33 -5.93 -18.82 7.34
CA GLU A 33 -4.50 -19.10 7.50
C GLU A 33 -3.71 -17.79 7.48
N CYS A 34 -2.58 -17.75 8.19
CA CYS A 34 -1.64 -16.64 8.18
C CYS A 34 -0.25 -17.13 7.75
N ILE A 35 0.28 -16.56 6.68
CA ILE A 35 1.56 -16.88 6.08
C ILE A 35 2.52 -15.74 6.38
N ILE A 36 3.39 -15.92 7.36
CA ILE A 36 4.48 -15.01 7.68
C ILE A 36 5.63 -15.35 6.74
N VAL A 37 6.08 -14.37 5.95
CA VAL A 37 7.24 -14.56 5.06
C VAL A 37 8.38 -13.71 5.58
N ASP A 38 9.30 -14.36 6.29
CA ASP A 38 10.54 -13.75 6.76
C ASP A 38 11.52 -13.58 5.59
N ASP A 39 11.74 -12.32 5.22
CA ASP A 39 12.60 -11.90 4.11
C ASP A 39 14.07 -11.76 4.54
N GLY A 40 14.58 -12.73 5.30
CA GLY A 40 15.96 -12.79 5.76
C GLY A 40 16.26 -11.80 6.89
N SER A 41 15.39 -11.71 7.90
CA SER A 41 15.59 -10.84 9.07
C SER A 41 16.87 -11.19 9.81
N THR A 42 17.54 -10.17 10.34
CA THR A 42 18.75 -10.25 11.16
C THR A 42 18.51 -9.94 12.63
N ASP A 43 17.29 -9.53 12.98
CA ASP A 43 16.79 -9.32 14.34
C ASP A 43 16.02 -10.57 14.84
N SER A 44 15.33 -10.46 15.96
CA SER A 44 14.53 -11.56 16.53
C SER A 44 13.17 -11.80 15.85
N SER A 45 12.87 -11.19 14.70
CA SER A 45 11.58 -11.36 14.01
C SER A 45 11.24 -12.81 13.72
N ALA A 46 12.20 -13.55 13.14
CA ALA A 46 12.00 -14.95 12.78
C ALA A 46 11.79 -15.83 14.03
N GLN A 47 12.47 -15.54 15.15
CA GLN A 47 12.27 -16.24 16.42
C GLN A 47 10.88 -15.98 17.00
N ILE A 48 10.42 -14.73 17.00
CA ILE A 48 9.06 -14.35 17.46
C ILE A 48 8.01 -15.13 16.65
N ALA A 49 8.15 -15.18 15.33
CA ALA A 49 7.26 -15.94 14.48
C ALA A 49 7.28 -17.45 14.79
N ASP A 50 8.46 -18.05 14.98
CA ASP A 50 8.60 -19.47 15.36
C ASP A 50 7.94 -19.81 16.70
N GLU A 51 8.01 -18.92 17.66
CA GLU A 51 7.36 -19.11 18.97
C GLU A 51 5.84 -18.98 18.85
N PHE A 52 5.36 -18.04 18.02
CA PHE A 52 3.93 -17.81 17.83
C PHE A 52 3.23 -18.96 17.09
N ILE A 53 3.83 -19.50 16.02
CA ILE A 53 3.23 -20.61 15.25
C ILE A 53 3.08 -21.90 16.06
N LYS A 54 3.83 -22.08 17.16
CA LYS A 54 3.66 -23.21 18.09
C LYS A 54 2.36 -23.11 18.91
N GLN A 55 1.82 -21.90 19.06
CA GLN A 55 0.63 -21.62 19.87
C GLN A 55 -0.65 -21.62 19.05
N ASP A 56 -0.56 -21.39 17.71
CA ASP A 56 -1.72 -21.29 16.85
C ASP A 56 -1.40 -21.87 15.46
N ASN A 57 -1.98 -23.03 15.15
CA ASN A 57 -1.72 -23.79 13.93
C ASN A 57 -2.25 -23.14 12.64
N ARG A 58 -3.00 -22.06 12.75
CA ARG A 58 -3.42 -21.25 11.60
C ARG A 58 -2.27 -20.42 11.03
N PHE A 59 -1.21 -20.21 11.79
CA PHE A 59 -0.04 -19.44 11.41
C PHE A 59 1.09 -20.36 10.94
N ARG A 60 1.79 -19.94 9.90
CA ARG A 60 2.99 -20.63 9.41
C ARG A 60 4.04 -19.64 8.98
N LEU A 61 5.31 -20.03 9.12
CA LEU A 61 6.48 -19.23 8.77
C LEU A 61 7.17 -19.81 7.53
N ILE A 62 7.48 -18.94 6.58
CA ILE A 62 8.35 -19.22 5.44
C ILE A 62 9.56 -18.31 5.55
N ARG A 63 10.77 -18.88 5.45
CA ARG A 63 12.02 -18.12 5.45
C ARG A 63 12.62 -18.09 4.06
N LYS A 64 13.13 -16.94 3.65
CA LYS A 64 13.83 -16.76 2.38
C LYS A 64 14.99 -15.77 2.52
N PRO A 65 16.00 -15.83 1.63
CA PRO A 65 16.98 -14.77 1.53
C PRO A 65 16.34 -13.44 1.22
N ASN A 66 16.90 -12.32 1.74
CA ASN A 66 16.34 -10.99 1.52
C ASN A 66 16.24 -10.65 0.03
N GLY A 67 15.05 -10.28 -0.41
CA GLY A 67 14.74 -9.91 -1.78
C GLY A 67 13.76 -8.73 -1.86
N GLY A 68 13.28 -8.24 -0.72
CA GLY A 68 12.36 -7.13 -0.61
C GLY A 68 10.89 -7.53 -0.49
N THR A 69 10.05 -6.57 -0.11
CA THR A 69 8.63 -6.76 0.22
C THR A 69 7.83 -7.43 -0.90
N ALA A 70 8.09 -7.07 -2.17
CA ALA A 70 7.42 -7.65 -3.33
C ALA A 70 7.69 -9.16 -3.45
N THR A 71 8.95 -9.60 -3.29
CA THR A 71 9.31 -11.03 -3.36
C THR A 71 8.67 -11.82 -2.22
N ALA A 72 8.61 -11.23 -1.02
CA ALA A 72 7.97 -11.86 0.14
C ALA A 72 6.45 -11.99 -0.07
N ARG A 73 5.77 -10.95 -0.56
CA ARG A 73 4.33 -11.03 -0.89
C ARG A 73 4.05 -12.05 -2.00
N ASN A 74 4.87 -12.11 -3.04
CA ASN A 74 4.73 -13.11 -4.11
C ASN A 74 4.95 -14.55 -3.58
N MET A 75 5.91 -14.77 -2.69
CA MET A 75 6.11 -16.07 -2.03
C MET A 75 4.85 -16.48 -1.25
N GLY A 76 4.27 -15.56 -0.49
CA GLY A 76 3.02 -15.77 0.21
C GLY A 76 1.85 -16.09 -0.74
N LEU A 77 1.71 -15.34 -1.85
CA LEU A 77 0.66 -15.59 -2.86
C LEU A 77 0.73 -16.99 -3.48
N ARG A 78 1.93 -17.44 -3.83
CA ARG A 78 2.14 -18.79 -4.38
C ARG A 78 1.73 -19.90 -3.43
N THR A 79 1.83 -19.65 -2.12
CA THR A 79 1.52 -20.64 -1.09
C THR A 79 0.15 -20.50 -0.45
N ALA A 80 -0.56 -19.38 -0.70
CA ALA A 80 -1.90 -19.13 -0.19
C ALA A 80 -2.92 -20.14 -0.73
N THR A 81 -3.86 -20.60 0.12
CA THR A 81 -4.88 -21.59 -0.25
C THR A 81 -6.31 -21.11 -0.01
N GLY A 82 -6.49 -19.93 0.58
CA GLY A 82 -7.79 -19.37 0.91
C GLY A 82 -8.59 -18.91 -0.32
N LYS A 83 -9.90 -18.73 -0.14
CA LYS A 83 -10.75 -18.13 -1.17
C LYS A 83 -10.36 -16.67 -1.45
N TYR A 84 -10.00 -15.95 -0.39
CA TYR A 84 -9.56 -14.57 -0.44
C TYR A 84 -8.14 -14.43 0.08
N VAL A 85 -7.46 -13.35 -0.31
CA VAL A 85 -6.14 -12.98 0.20
C VAL A 85 -6.18 -11.57 0.78
N GLN A 86 -5.59 -11.43 1.97
CA GLN A 86 -5.37 -10.19 2.71
C GLN A 86 -3.87 -10.00 2.89
N PHE A 87 -3.33 -8.85 2.47
CA PHE A 87 -1.97 -8.47 2.83
C PHE A 87 -1.99 -7.62 4.10
N LEU A 88 -1.00 -7.82 4.96
CA LEU A 88 -0.83 -7.05 6.18
C LEU A 88 0.66 -6.80 6.40
N ASP A 89 1.08 -5.56 6.51
CA ASP A 89 2.46 -5.25 6.89
C ASP A 89 2.67 -5.55 8.38
N ALA A 90 3.86 -6.02 8.74
CA ALA A 90 4.16 -6.56 10.08
C ALA A 90 4.10 -5.53 11.21
N ASP A 91 4.01 -4.24 10.88
CA ASP A 91 3.86 -3.12 11.82
C ASP A 91 2.42 -2.56 11.90
N ASP A 92 1.47 -3.10 11.10
CA ASP A 92 0.08 -2.67 11.06
C ASP A 92 -0.87 -3.63 11.78
N GLU A 93 -2.11 -3.19 12.00
CA GLU A 93 -3.14 -3.99 12.67
C GLU A 93 -4.47 -3.97 11.91
N LEU A 94 -5.28 -5.01 12.08
CA LEU A 94 -6.63 -5.11 11.55
C LEU A 94 -7.67 -5.05 12.67
N ASP A 95 -8.84 -4.46 12.36
CA ASP A 95 -10.03 -4.58 13.22
C ASP A 95 -10.45 -6.05 13.36
N THR A 96 -10.91 -6.43 14.54
CA THR A 96 -11.24 -7.83 14.87
C THR A 96 -12.33 -8.45 14.00
N LYS A 97 -13.19 -7.66 13.39
CA LYS A 97 -14.27 -8.11 12.50
C LYS A 97 -13.95 -7.99 11.01
N LYS A 98 -12.75 -7.48 10.68
CA LYS A 98 -12.41 -7.16 9.29
C LYS A 98 -12.52 -8.35 8.36
N LEU A 99 -11.92 -9.47 8.71
CA LEU A 99 -11.90 -10.65 7.83
C LEU A 99 -13.32 -11.18 7.59
N GLU A 100 -14.14 -11.22 8.63
CA GLU A 100 -15.54 -11.68 8.57
C GLU A 100 -16.38 -10.77 7.66
N LEU A 101 -16.45 -9.49 8.01
CA LEU A 101 -17.33 -8.55 7.32
C LEU A 101 -16.92 -8.30 5.87
N GLN A 102 -15.61 -8.21 5.62
CA GLN A 102 -15.11 -7.95 4.27
C GLN A 102 -15.27 -9.16 3.36
N SER A 103 -15.01 -10.38 3.86
CA SER A 103 -15.21 -11.59 3.06
C SER A 103 -16.69 -11.88 2.81
N ALA A 104 -17.59 -11.59 3.78
CA ALA A 104 -19.03 -11.72 3.59
C ALA A 104 -19.56 -10.78 2.49
N LYS A 105 -19.11 -9.51 2.49
CA LYS A 105 -19.43 -8.57 1.41
C LYS A 105 -18.96 -9.08 0.06
N MET A 106 -17.72 -9.58 -0.01
CA MET A 106 -17.15 -10.09 -1.25
C MET A 106 -17.90 -11.33 -1.78
N ASP A 107 -18.46 -12.15 -0.89
CA ASP A 107 -19.34 -13.26 -1.29
C ASP A 107 -20.66 -12.74 -1.84
N ALA A 108 -21.32 -11.85 -1.09
CA ALA A 108 -22.68 -11.37 -1.43
C ALA A 108 -22.72 -10.60 -2.76
N GLU A 109 -21.65 -9.85 -3.06
CA GLU A 109 -21.56 -9.01 -4.26
C GLU A 109 -20.66 -9.63 -5.34
N GLU A 110 -20.15 -10.85 -5.12
CA GLU A 110 -19.24 -11.59 -6.01
C GLU A 110 -18.03 -10.74 -6.48
N LEU A 111 -17.42 -10.00 -5.57
CA LEU A 111 -16.33 -9.06 -5.88
C LEU A 111 -15.00 -9.78 -6.09
N ASP A 112 -14.15 -9.19 -6.93
CA ASP A 112 -12.75 -9.58 -7.09
C ASP A 112 -11.84 -8.84 -6.10
N MET A 113 -12.27 -7.65 -5.65
CA MET A 113 -11.59 -6.82 -4.68
C MET A 113 -12.59 -6.07 -3.81
N SER A 114 -12.30 -5.94 -2.53
CA SER A 114 -12.97 -4.95 -1.67
C SER A 114 -11.96 -4.17 -0.84
N PHE A 115 -12.34 -2.96 -0.41
CA PHE A 115 -11.50 -2.15 0.45
C PHE A 115 -12.30 -1.38 1.51
N THR A 116 -11.62 -1.10 2.62
CA THR A 116 -12.15 -0.44 3.81
C THR A 116 -11.45 0.89 4.04
N ASP A 117 -11.98 1.69 4.95
CA ASP A 117 -11.27 2.86 5.46
C ASP A 117 -10.21 2.45 6.49
N TYR A 118 -9.27 3.35 6.79
CA TYR A 118 -8.19 3.12 7.74
C TYR A 118 -7.97 4.32 8.66
N ARG A 119 -7.19 4.11 9.72
CA ARG A 119 -6.80 5.16 10.66
C ARG A 119 -5.32 5.02 11.00
N HIS A 120 -4.63 6.14 11.05
CA HIS A 120 -3.28 6.19 11.58
C HIS A 120 -3.28 6.08 13.11
N PHE A 121 -2.28 5.41 13.66
CA PHE A 121 -2.05 5.34 15.09
C PHE A 121 -0.56 5.36 15.42
N HIS A 122 -0.26 5.72 16.66
CA HIS A 122 1.04 5.54 17.30
C HIS A 122 0.83 4.98 18.70
N LEU A 123 1.88 4.46 19.30
CA LEU A 123 1.87 4.07 20.71
C LEU A 123 2.42 5.24 21.55
N ASP A 124 1.77 5.53 22.67
CA ASP A 124 2.31 6.44 23.67
C ASP A 124 3.44 5.79 24.50
N ALA A 125 4.02 6.53 25.43
CA ALA A 125 5.11 6.05 26.30
C ALA A 125 4.73 4.84 27.17
N THR A 126 3.43 4.56 27.34
CA THR A 126 2.91 3.40 28.10
C THR A 126 2.60 2.21 27.21
N GLY A 127 2.80 2.31 25.88
CA GLY A 127 2.42 1.29 24.90
C GLY A 127 0.94 1.31 24.53
N LYS A 128 0.17 2.30 24.98
CA LYS A 128 -1.25 2.44 24.63
C LYS A 128 -1.40 3.01 23.23
N ARG A 129 -2.30 2.43 22.45
CA ARG A 129 -2.63 2.91 21.10
C ARG A 129 -3.38 4.23 21.14
N ILE A 130 -2.82 5.24 20.51
CA ILE A 130 -3.42 6.56 20.29
C ILE A 130 -3.78 6.69 18.82
N LEU A 131 -5.06 6.83 18.52
CA LEU A 131 -5.57 7.03 17.15
C LEU A 131 -5.49 8.51 16.78
N ARG A 132 -5.13 8.82 15.55
CA ARG A 132 -5.29 10.18 15.02
C ARG A 132 -6.78 10.58 15.04
N SER A 133 -7.03 11.88 15.29
CA SER A 133 -8.39 12.45 15.45
C SER A 133 -9.28 12.25 14.23
N HIS A 134 -8.69 12.25 13.02
CA HIS A 134 -9.46 12.08 11.79
C HIS A 134 -9.10 10.75 11.11
N PRO A 135 -10.08 9.91 10.77
CA PRO A 135 -9.84 8.75 9.94
C PRO A 135 -9.35 9.21 8.55
N ALA A 136 -8.35 8.52 8.02
CA ALA A 136 -8.01 8.67 6.62
C ALA A 136 -9.05 7.88 5.80
N TYR A 137 -10.07 8.59 5.30
CA TYR A 137 -11.06 7.97 4.45
C TYR A 137 -10.46 7.67 3.08
N THR A 138 -10.63 6.45 2.63
CA THR A 138 -10.48 6.16 1.21
C THR A 138 -11.63 6.86 0.49
N MET A 139 -11.33 7.92 -0.25
CA MET A 139 -12.37 8.66 -0.98
C MET A 139 -13.04 7.75 -2.01
N GLN A 140 -14.29 8.08 -2.40
CA GLN A 140 -14.96 7.37 -3.49
C GLN A 140 -14.13 7.48 -4.78
N PRO A 141 -13.89 6.36 -5.50
CA PRO A 141 -13.34 6.43 -6.84
C PRO A 141 -14.26 7.23 -7.76
N THR A 142 -13.70 8.16 -8.50
CA THR A 142 -14.42 8.96 -9.52
C THR A 142 -14.01 8.48 -10.90
N GLY A 143 -14.97 8.22 -11.79
CA GLY A 143 -14.67 7.66 -13.11
C GLY A 143 -14.18 6.21 -13.09
N GLY A 144 -14.41 5.51 -11.97
CA GLY A 144 -13.95 4.14 -11.76
C GLY A 144 -12.65 4.04 -10.98
N LEU A 145 -12.38 2.84 -10.43
CA LEU A 145 -11.22 2.59 -9.57
C LEU A 145 -9.91 2.77 -10.33
N HIS A 146 -9.77 2.21 -11.52
CA HIS A 146 -8.54 2.28 -12.31
C HIS A 146 -8.10 3.72 -12.60
N LEU A 147 -9.03 4.56 -13.07
CA LEU A 147 -8.74 5.98 -13.32
C LEU A 147 -8.36 6.71 -12.03
N SER A 148 -9.05 6.45 -10.92
CA SER A 148 -8.72 7.04 -9.63
C SER A 148 -7.34 6.63 -9.12
N LEU A 149 -6.94 5.36 -9.30
CA LEU A 149 -5.59 4.89 -9.00
C LEU A 149 -4.53 5.60 -9.87
N LEU A 150 -4.82 5.82 -11.16
CA LEU A 150 -3.89 6.50 -12.07
C LEU A 150 -3.73 7.99 -11.76
N THR A 151 -4.83 8.69 -11.44
CA THR A 151 -4.83 10.15 -11.40
C THR A 151 -4.76 10.74 -10.00
N ARG A 152 -5.23 10.02 -8.97
CA ARG A 152 -5.46 10.56 -7.63
C ARG A 152 -4.63 9.92 -6.53
N TRP A 153 -3.97 8.77 -6.79
CA TRP A 153 -3.17 8.06 -5.79
C TRP A 153 -2.07 8.95 -5.18
N GLY A 154 -2.02 9.02 -3.86
CA GLY A 154 -1.05 9.85 -3.13
C GLY A 154 -1.35 11.35 -3.16
N VAL A 155 -2.37 11.80 -3.90
CA VAL A 155 -2.84 13.17 -3.96
C VAL A 155 -4.00 13.37 -2.99
N ASP A 156 -5.14 12.75 -3.28
CA ASP A 156 -6.35 12.79 -2.45
C ASP A 156 -7.07 11.43 -2.39
N PHE A 157 -6.49 10.40 -2.95
CA PHE A 157 -6.96 9.03 -2.94
C PHE A 157 -5.80 8.09 -2.65
N SER A 158 -5.95 7.20 -1.70
CA SER A 158 -4.97 6.16 -1.38
C SER A 158 -5.67 5.00 -0.69
N ILE A 159 -5.33 3.79 -1.08
CA ILE A 159 -5.82 2.57 -0.44
C ILE A 159 -4.61 1.76 0.00
N PRO A 160 -4.15 1.89 1.24
CA PRO A 160 -3.07 1.07 1.77
C PRO A 160 -3.36 -0.42 1.59
N ILE A 161 -2.32 -1.20 1.38
CA ILE A 161 -2.44 -2.64 1.06
C ILE A 161 -3.25 -3.42 2.10
N HIS A 162 -3.12 -3.07 3.37
CA HIS A 162 -3.84 -3.71 4.47
C HIS A 162 -5.35 -3.37 4.53
N CYS A 163 -5.82 -2.37 3.75
CA CYS A 163 -7.25 -2.09 3.60
C CYS A 163 -7.94 -3.06 2.64
N ILE A 164 -7.19 -3.72 1.76
CA ILE A 164 -7.69 -4.43 0.61
C ILE A 164 -7.75 -5.93 0.88
N MET A 165 -8.81 -6.56 0.39
CA MET A 165 -8.93 -8.01 0.24
C MET A 165 -9.20 -8.33 -1.22
N TYR A 166 -8.53 -9.35 -1.76
CA TYR A 166 -8.68 -9.82 -3.14
C TYR A 166 -9.24 -11.23 -3.18
N ARG A 167 -9.95 -11.59 -4.25
CA ARG A 167 -10.28 -12.97 -4.59
C ARG A 167 -9.02 -13.66 -5.12
N LEU A 168 -8.60 -14.75 -4.49
CA LEU A 168 -7.35 -15.42 -4.86
C LEU A 168 -7.41 -16.03 -6.28
N ASP A 169 -8.54 -16.60 -6.65
CA ASP A 169 -8.73 -17.16 -8.00
C ASP A 169 -8.67 -16.07 -9.10
N PHE A 170 -9.12 -14.84 -8.81
CA PHE A 170 -8.96 -13.72 -9.72
C PHE A 170 -7.47 -13.38 -9.92
N ILE A 171 -6.69 -13.31 -8.83
CA ILE A 171 -5.24 -13.08 -8.91
C ILE A 171 -4.56 -14.15 -9.76
N ARG A 172 -4.90 -15.43 -9.52
CA ARG A 172 -4.32 -16.56 -10.25
C ARG A 172 -4.71 -16.58 -11.71
N LYS A 173 -5.99 -16.40 -12.01
CA LYS A 173 -6.53 -16.35 -13.40
C LYS A 173 -5.80 -15.32 -14.26
N HIS A 174 -5.44 -14.18 -13.68
CA HIS A 174 -4.80 -13.08 -14.39
C HIS A 174 -3.28 -13.01 -14.18
N ASN A 175 -2.68 -14.03 -13.53
CA ASN A 175 -1.24 -14.11 -13.22
C ASN A 175 -0.71 -12.81 -12.57
N LEU A 176 -1.47 -12.27 -11.62
CA LEU A 176 -1.09 -11.03 -10.96
C LEU A 176 -0.01 -11.28 -9.92
N GLU A 177 1.10 -10.58 -10.06
CA GLU A 177 2.23 -10.58 -9.11
C GLU A 177 2.71 -9.17 -8.83
N PHE A 178 3.29 -8.97 -7.64
CA PHE A 178 4.01 -7.75 -7.30
C PHE A 178 5.28 -7.65 -8.15
N SER A 179 5.57 -6.47 -8.68
CA SER A 179 6.76 -6.24 -9.50
C SER A 179 8.00 -6.18 -8.61
N GLU A 180 8.81 -7.23 -8.64
CA GLU A 180 10.02 -7.38 -7.79
C GLU A 180 11.11 -6.36 -8.13
N SER A 181 11.08 -5.76 -9.32
CA SER A 181 11.96 -4.65 -9.71
C SER A 181 11.58 -3.30 -9.08
N LEU A 182 10.39 -3.18 -8.50
CA LEU A 182 9.93 -1.97 -7.83
C LEU A 182 10.24 -2.03 -6.34
N ARG A 183 11.11 -1.09 -5.86
CA ARG A 183 11.38 -0.91 -4.42
C ARG A 183 10.31 -0.09 -3.69
N TYR A 184 9.54 0.69 -4.45
CA TYR A 184 8.45 1.56 -4.00
C TYR A 184 7.31 1.47 -4.99
N ARG A 185 6.07 1.65 -4.54
CA ARG A 185 4.87 1.60 -5.38
C ARG A 185 4.54 0.20 -5.92
N GLU A 186 5.12 -0.85 -5.37
CA GLU A 186 4.81 -2.23 -5.73
C GLU A 186 3.35 -2.59 -5.45
N ASP A 187 2.77 -2.03 -4.37
CA ASP A 187 1.37 -2.15 -3.99
C ASP A 187 0.45 -1.43 -4.99
N TRP A 188 0.78 -0.19 -5.32
CA TRP A 188 0.04 0.59 -6.29
C TRP A 188 0.08 -0.03 -7.69
N ASP A 189 1.24 -0.52 -8.14
CA ASP A 189 1.37 -1.27 -9.40
C ASP A 189 0.47 -2.50 -9.43
N PHE A 190 0.42 -3.25 -8.31
CA PHE A 190 -0.45 -4.41 -8.18
C PHE A 190 -1.93 -4.04 -8.30
N HIS A 191 -2.36 -2.96 -7.63
CA HIS A 191 -3.74 -2.44 -7.74
C HIS A 191 -4.08 -2.00 -9.17
N LEU A 192 -3.15 -1.35 -9.86
CA LEU A 192 -3.33 -0.95 -11.26
C LEU A 192 -3.45 -2.15 -12.19
N LYS A 193 -2.61 -3.17 -12.01
CA LYS A 193 -2.71 -4.42 -12.79
C LYS A 193 -4.05 -5.11 -12.57
N ALA A 194 -4.51 -5.20 -11.33
CA ALA A 194 -5.79 -5.80 -10.99
C ALA A 194 -6.96 -5.02 -11.59
N SER A 195 -7.00 -3.71 -11.39
CA SER A 195 -8.10 -2.86 -11.85
C SER A 195 -8.17 -2.67 -13.37
N ALA A 196 -7.11 -2.99 -14.10
CA ALA A 196 -7.07 -2.97 -15.56
C ALA A 196 -7.68 -4.24 -16.20
N GLN A 197 -7.98 -5.29 -15.43
CA GLN A 197 -8.49 -6.53 -15.98
C GLN A 197 -9.94 -6.38 -16.45
N PRO A 198 -10.29 -6.94 -17.62
CA PRO A 198 -11.68 -6.93 -18.11
C PRO A 198 -12.64 -7.55 -17.10
N GLY A 199 -13.77 -6.89 -16.86
CA GLY A 199 -14.80 -7.38 -15.95
C GLY A 199 -14.46 -7.32 -14.47
N PHE A 200 -13.38 -6.64 -14.07
CA PHE A 200 -12.97 -6.47 -12.69
C PHE A 200 -14.08 -5.84 -11.84
N ARG A 201 -14.48 -6.54 -10.78
CA ARG A 201 -15.54 -6.12 -9.85
C ARG A 201 -14.95 -5.72 -8.51
N TYR A 202 -15.20 -4.50 -8.09
CA TYR A 202 -14.72 -4.00 -6.80
C TYR A 202 -15.84 -3.39 -5.96
N GLY A 203 -15.67 -3.43 -4.63
CA GLY A 203 -16.61 -2.82 -3.69
C GLY A 203 -15.87 -2.06 -2.58
N ARG A 204 -16.50 -1.00 -2.08
CA ARG A 204 -16.03 -0.25 -0.93
C ARG A 204 -16.91 -0.55 0.29
N MET A 205 -16.31 -0.57 1.48
CA MET A 205 -17.00 -0.57 2.77
C MET A 205 -16.87 0.84 3.38
N PRO A 206 -17.78 1.78 3.06
CA PRO A 206 -17.66 3.16 3.49
C PRO A 206 -17.83 3.28 5.00
N GLN A 207 -17.08 4.19 5.62
CA GLN A 207 -17.13 4.51 7.06
C GLN A 207 -16.77 3.33 7.98
N TYR A 208 -16.31 2.21 7.43
CA TYR A 208 -15.80 1.10 8.22
C TYR A 208 -14.27 1.19 8.29
N VAL A 209 -13.77 1.69 9.40
CA VAL A 209 -12.34 1.72 9.71
C VAL A 209 -11.91 0.32 10.17
N ALA A 210 -11.36 -0.44 9.26
CA ALA A 210 -11.00 -1.83 9.50
C ALA A 210 -9.50 -2.09 9.52
N ALA A 211 -8.68 -1.08 9.26
CA ALA A 211 -7.24 -1.20 9.25
C ALA A 211 -6.61 -0.03 10.03
N PHE A 212 -5.51 -0.31 10.71
CA PHE A 212 -4.79 0.64 11.54
C PHE A 212 -3.35 0.70 11.07
N TYR A 213 -3.00 1.85 10.47
CA TYR A 213 -1.67 2.14 9.93
C TYR A 213 -0.79 2.72 11.03
N ARG A 214 0.30 2.02 11.38
CA ARG A 214 1.24 2.49 12.41
C ARG A 214 2.12 3.60 11.86
N GLU A 215 2.23 4.70 12.62
CA GLU A 215 3.18 5.76 12.35
C GLU A 215 4.57 5.33 12.82
N ASN A 216 5.39 4.90 11.88
CA ASN A 216 6.75 4.47 12.15
C ASN A 216 7.74 5.46 11.48
N PRO A 217 8.54 6.22 12.27
CA PRO A 217 9.54 7.14 11.72
C PRO A 217 10.61 6.46 10.84
N LYS A 218 10.82 5.15 11.06
CA LYS A 218 11.74 4.32 10.26
C LYS A 218 11.11 3.77 8.98
N SER A 219 9.82 4.04 8.73
CA SER A 219 9.10 3.56 7.55
C SER A 219 9.77 3.99 6.24
N LYS A 220 9.67 3.13 5.22
CA LYS A 220 10.14 3.43 3.85
C LYS A 220 9.51 4.71 3.30
N THR A 221 8.28 5.03 3.68
CA THR A 221 7.51 6.19 3.19
C THR A 221 7.70 7.45 4.00
N SER A 222 8.50 7.43 5.08
CA SER A 222 8.73 8.60 5.96
C SER A 222 9.53 9.73 5.31
N SER A 223 10.23 9.49 4.18
CA SER A 223 11.08 10.47 3.51
C SER A 223 10.46 10.96 2.20
N ALA A 224 10.24 12.28 2.09
CA ALA A 224 9.78 12.94 0.86
C ALA A 224 10.66 12.62 -0.36
N GLN A 225 11.98 12.51 -0.16
CA GLN A 225 12.93 12.17 -1.21
C GLN A 225 12.73 10.74 -1.73
N LYS A 226 12.46 9.76 -0.85
CA LYS A 226 12.19 8.37 -1.25
C LYS A 226 10.88 8.26 -2.03
N LEU A 227 9.82 8.96 -1.60
CA LEU A 227 8.54 8.99 -2.30
C LEU A 227 8.68 9.60 -3.70
N SER A 228 9.39 10.71 -3.82
CA SER A 228 9.59 11.40 -5.10
C SER A 228 10.43 10.56 -6.08
N SER A 229 11.52 9.93 -5.62
CA SER A 229 12.31 9.02 -6.47
C SER A 229 11.51 7.79 -6.92
N GLY A 230 10.61 7.27 -6.07
CA GLY A 230 9.69 6.18 -6.40
C GLY A 230 8.75 6.53 -7.56
N ASN A 231 8.28 7.78 -7.64
CA ASN A 231 7.40 8.25 -8.71
C ASN A 231 8.07 8.18 -10.09
N LEU A 232 9.32 8.64 -10.20
CA LEU A 232 10.07 8.58 -11.46
C LEU A 232 10.43 7.15 -11.85
N THR A 233 10.81 6.33 -10.87
CA THR A 233 11.08 4.91 -11.11
C THR A 233 9.84 4.22 -11.68
N TYR A 234 8.66 4.53 -11.13
CA TYR A 234 7.41 3.95 -11.63
C TYR A 234 7.05 4.42 -13.04
N LEU A 235 7.23 5.71 -13.36
CA LEU A 235 6.97 6.22 -14.70
C LEU A 235 7.88 5.53 -15.73
N SER A 236 9.16 5.36 -15.42
CA SER A 236 10.11 4.61 -16.25
C SER A 236 9.74 3.14 -16.41
N TYR A 237 9.23 2.53 -15.35
CA TYR A 237 8.70 1.16 -15.38
C TYR A 237 7.50 1.07 -16.31
N ALA A 238 6.51 1.97 -16.19
CA ALA A 238 5.31 1.99 -17.02
C ALA A 238 5.63 2.16 -18.52
N ILE A 239 6.59 3.03 -18.84
CA ILE A 239 7.09 3.22 -20.22
C ILE A 239 7.68 1.91 -20.77
N ARG A 240 8.60 1.29 -20.01
CA ARG A 240 9.29 0.06 -20.44
C ARG A 240 8.35 -1.13 -20.63
N HIS A 241 7.24 -1.17 -19.91
CA HIS A 241 6.26 -2.26 -19.96
C HIS A 241 5.06 -1.95 -20.87
N GLY A 242 5.19 -0.94 -21.75
CA GLY A 242 4.22 -0.67 -22.82
C GLY A 242 2.85 -0.14 -22.34
N ARG A 243 2.76 0.39 -21.11
CA ARG A 243 1.51 0.94 -20.55
C ARG A 243 1.22 2.36 -21.09
N LEU A 244 1.20 2.50 -22.43
CA LEU A 244 1.13 3.79 -23.10
C LEU A 244 -0.18 4.54 -22.84
N ALA A 245 -1.31 3.84 -22.75
CA ALA A 245 -2.61 4.45 -22.44
C ALA A 245 -2.66 5.12 -21.06
N ASP A 246 -1.84 4.65 -20.13
CA ASP A 246 -1.79 5.17 -18.77
C ASP A 246 -0.82 6.35 -18.61
N LEU A 247 0.04 6.63 -19.63
CA LEU A 247 1.16 7.56 -19.46
C LEU A 247 0.73 9.00 -19.16
N LEU A 248 -0.27 9.53 -19.85
CA LEU A 248 -0.72 10.91 -19.63
C LEU A 248 -1.40 11.10 -18.26
N PRO A 249 -2.39 10.27 -17.87
CA PRO A 249 -2.97 10.33 -16.53
C PRO A 249 -1.91 10.15 -15.43
N LEU A 250 -0.96 9.22 -15.64
CA LEU A 250 0.12 8.93 -14.73
C LEU A 250 1.10 10.11 -14.58
N ALA A 251 1.55 10.71 -15.68
CA ALA A 251 2.43 11.87 -15.66
C ALA A 251 1.79 13.07 -14.95
N PHE A 252 0.50 13.33 -15.21
CA PHE A 252 -0.27 14.35 -14.52
C PHE A 252 -0.27 14.12 -13.00
N ARG A 253 -0.64 12.92 -12.55
CA ARG A 253 -0.69 12.55 -11.14
C ARG A 253 0.68 12.69 -10.47
N LEU A 254 1.75 12.16 -11.10
CA LEU A 254 3.11 12.24 -10.56
C LEU A 254 3.58 13.68 -10.42
N SER A 255 3.20 14.56 -11.35
CA SER A 255 3.47 16.00 -11.24
C SER A 255 2.75 16.62 -10.06
N CYS A 256 1.45 16.31 -9.85
CA CYS A 256 0.68 16.78 -8.69
C CYS A 256 1.30 16.32 -7.36
N GLU A 257 1.66 15.04 -7.26
CA GLU A 257 2.25 14.49 -6.04
C GLU A 257 3.62 15.12 -5.73
N ASN A 258 4.48 15.29 -6.74
CA ASN A 258 5.78 15.95 -6.58
C ASN A 258 5.63 17.40 -6.08
N LEU A 259 4.64 18.16 -6.58
CA LEU A 259 4.31 19.49 -6.09
C LEU A 259 3.86 19.48 -4.63
N LEU A 260 3.00 18.53 -4.24
CA LEU A 260 2.55 18.39 -2.86
C LEU A 260 3.70 18.02 -1.91
N ILE A 261 4.60 17.12 -2.34
CA ILE A 261 5.80 16.74 -1.59
C ILE A 261 6.71 17.98 -1.41
N ALA A 262 6.96 18.74 -2.48
CA ALA A 262 7.75 19.95 -2.43
C ALA A 262 7.13 21.02 -1.51
N GLY A 263 5.81 21.20 -1.56
CA GLY A 263 5.07 22.12 -0.69
C GLY A 263 5.15 21.73 0.80
N ARG A 264 5.03 20.43 1.12
CA ARG A 264 5.21 19.93 2.50
C ARG A 264 6.64 20.12 2.99
N ALA A 265 7.65 19.85 2.15
CA ALA A 265 9.06 20.08 2.48
C ALA A 265 9.37 21.56 2.74
N LEU A 266 8.71 22.49 2.03
CA LEU A 266 8.81 23.93 2.32
C LEU A 266 8.23 24.28 3.68
N LYS A 267 7.05 23.76 4.02
CA LYS A 267 6.33 24.06 5.27
C LYS A 267 7.03 23.52 6.53
N HIS A 268 7.71 22.37 6.41
CA HIS A 268 8.29 21.64 7.55
C HIS A 268 9.81 21.48 7.46
N ARG A 269 10.49 22.33 6.69
CA ARG A 269 11.93 22.26 6.44
C ARG A 269 12.75 22.30 7.73
N LYS A 270 13.53 21.25 7.96
CA LYS A 270 14.54 21.22 9.00
C LYS A 270 15.90 21.69 8.46
N PRO A 271 16.75 22.29 9.30
CA PRO A 271 18.13 22.63 8.90
C PRO A 271 18.86 21.37 8.39
N GLY A 272 19.46 21.45 7.21
CA GLY A 272 20.20 20.33 6.59
C GLY A 272 19.39 19.48 5.59
N GLU A 273 18.06 19.64 5.47
CA GLU A 273 17.29 18.96 4.43
C GLU A 273 17.47 19.61 3.04
N LEU A 274 17.39 18.77 2.00
CA LEU A 274 17.45 19.23 0.60
C LEU A 274 16.36 20.27 0.34
N SER A 275 16.72 21.36 -0.37
CA SER A 275 15.73 22.35 -0.78
C SER A 275 14.69 21.70 -1.70
N PRO A 276 13.42 22.18 -1.70
CA PRO A 276 12.37 21.68 -2.61
C PRO A 276 12.80 21.73 -4.07
N LEU A 277 13.57 22.74 -4.46
CA LEU A 277 14.17 22.84 -5.79
C LEU A 277 15.18 21.69 -6.04
N LYS A 278 16.00 21.34 -5.06
CA LYS A 278 16.93 20.20 -5.16
C LYS A 278 16.19 18.86 -5.20
N ILE A 279 15.09 18.69 -4.47
CA ILE A 279 14.22 17.50 -4.56
C ILE A 279 13.63 17.41 -5.97
N LEU A 280 13.12 18.52 -6.50
CA LEU A 280 12.59 18.59 -7.87
C LEU A 280 13.68 18.31 -8.91
N MET A 281 14.86 18.92 -8.77
CA MET A 281 16.01 18.75 -9.66
C MET A 281 16.65 17.36 -9.57
N HIS A 282 16.69 16.74 -8.39
CA HIS A 282 17.17 15.36 -8.23
C HIS A 282 16.29 14.38 -9.02
N ASN A 283 15.01 14.68 -9.15
CA ASN A 283 14.04 13.92 -9.92
C ASN A 283 14.13 14.18 -11.44
N LEU A 284 14.73 15.30 -11.83
CA LEU A 284 14.99 15.69 -13.21
C LEU A 284 16.31 15.11 -13.77
N SER A 285 16.91 14.11 -13.10
CA SER A 285 18.15 13.51 -13.60
C SER A 285 17.94 12.85 -14.97
N LEU A 286 18.93 13.07 -15.85
CA LEU A 286 18.94 12.78 -17.30
C LEU A 286 18.60 11.33 -17.76
N ARG A 287 18.36 10.41 -16.86
CA ARG A 287 18.05 8.99 -17.22
C ARG A 287 16.63 8.74 -17.74
N ASN A 288 15.73 9.74 -17.69
CA ASN A 288 14.32 9.60 -18.05
C ASN A 288 13.76 10.78 -18.84
N VAL A 289 14.39 11.13 -19.94
CA VAL A 289 14.03 12.30 -20.76
C VAL A 289 12.53 12.36 -21.11
N LEU A 290 11.92 11.24 -21.50
CA LEU A 290 10.49 11.22 -21.85
C LEU A 290 9.59 11.47 -20.63
N GLY A 291 9.89 10.87 -19.49
CA GLY A 291 9.15 11.10 -18.24
C GLY A 291 9.28 12.56 -17.77
N ILE A 292 10.46 13.17 -17.94
CA ILE A 292 10.71 14.57 -17.66
C ILE A 292 9.85 15.46 -18.57
N VAL A 293 9.90 15.25 -19.89
CA VAL A 293 9.12 16.02 -20.86
C VAL A 293 7.62 15.94 -20.55
N LEU A 294 7.07 14.75 -20.31
CA LEU A 294 5.66 14.58 -19.96
C LEU A 294 5.31 15.27 -18.63
N SER A 295 6.17 15.17 -17.61
CA SER A 295 5.95 15.83 -16.31
C SER A 295 6.00 17.35 -16.42
N VAL A 296 6.91 17.90 -17.22
CA VAL A 296 7.04 19.34 -17.47
C VAL A 296 5.83 19.86 -18.27
N LEU A 297 5.38 19.14 -19.29
CA LEU A 297 4.20 19.50 -20.07
C LEU A 297 2.92 19.52 -19.23
N MET A 298 2.82 18.65 -18.21
CA MET A 298 1.67 18.60 -17.30
C MET A 298 1.77 19.56 -16.10
N LEU A 299 2.91 20.23 -15.92
CA LEU A 299 3.15 21.10 -14.76
C LEU A 299 2.11 22.21 -14.58
N PRO A 300 1.68 22.97 -15.62
CA PRO A 300 0.68 24.00 -15.45
C PRO A 300 -0.67 23.48 -14.95
N LEU A 301 -1.14 22.36 -15.49
CA LEU A 301 -2.40 21.74 -15.07
C LEU A 301 -2.29 21.17 -13.64
N SER A 302 -1.14 20.59 -13.28
CA SER A 302 -0.88 20.08 -11.95
C SER A 302 -0.87 21.19 -10.90
N VAL A 303 -0.25 22.33 -11.21
CA VAL A 303 -0.23 23.51 -10.33
C VAL A 303 -1.65 24.01 -10.09
N LEU A 304 -2.44 24.18 -11.15
CA LEU A 304 -3.84 24.63 -11.03
C LEU A 304 -4.67 23.66 -10.18
N TYR A 305 -4.53 22.36 -10.41
CA TYR A 305 -5.22 21.33 -9.63
C TYR A 305 -4.86 21.39 -8.13
N VAL A 306 -3.58 21.51 -7.81
CA VAL A 306 -3.10 21.58 -6.41
C VAL A 306 -3.60 22.85 -5.73
N ILE A 307 -3.64 24.01 -6.43
CA ILE A 307 -4.16 25.25 -5.91
C ILE A 307 -5.67 25.14 -5.61
N ILE A 308 -6.46 24.66 -6.58
CA ILE A 308 -7.92 24.50 -6.42
C ILE A 308 -8.21 23.55 -5.23
N ARG A 309 -7.51 22.45 -5.14
CA ARG A 309 -7.66 21.51 -4.02
C ARG A 309 -7.33 22.14 -2.67
N SER A 310 -6.25 22.92 -2.60
CA SER A 310 -5.87 23.62 -1.37
C SER A 310 -6.97 24.58 -0.91
N ILE A 311 -7.60 25.28 -1.84
CA ILE A 311 -8.74 26.16 -1.54
C ILE A 311 -9.94 25.36 -1.00
N ILE A 312 -10.30 24.25 -1.65
CA ILE A 312 -11.45 23.41 -1.23
C ILE A 312 -11.27 22.79 0.16
N VAL A 313 -10.03 22.45 0.54
CA VAL A 313 -9.74 21.86 1.87
C VAL A 313 -9.79 22.91 3.00
N TYR A 314 -9.66 24.22 2.66
CA TYR A 314 -9.72 25.32 3.63
C TYR A 314 -11.10 26.03 3.67
N LEU A 315 -12.03 25.69 2.78
CA LEU A 315 -13.45 26.06 2.83
C LEU A 315 -14.30 24.94 3.44
#